data_3a1ebf033e0dc5c1d6bf567b28123cc8
#
_entry.id   3a1ebf033e0dc5c1d6bf567b28123cc8
#
_cell.length_a   1.000
_cell.length_b   1.000
_cell.length_c   1.000
_cell.angle_alpha   90.00
_cell.angle_beta   90.00
_cell.angle_gamma   90.00
#
_symmetry.space_group_name_H-M   'P 1'
#
loop_
_entity.id
_entity.type
_entity.pdbx_description
1 polymer ?
#
loop_
_entity_poly.entity_id
_entity_poly.type
_entity_poly.pdbx_seq_one_letter_code
_entity_poly.pdbx_strand_id
1 'polypeptide(L)'
;MKYLVIDTETTGLFNFKLPADADGQPRLAHLAMIWADADGKELDRQDLYVRPNGWTMPQGPGSAGAVNGLKDEFLHEHGADIADVLEQYLEEVRRGLVVVAYNAQYDLKVMRGELRRAGKPDLFEQTKNVCVMRPMTALCKITYANRGGYKFPNLGEALAYFGHELHDAHKAMNDAEGALIVMRELLKLGELPTPAVHYAKEKPAEKLPKPRAARKTAAFTGRF
;
A
#
# COMPACT_ATOMS: atom_id res chain seq x y z
N MET A 1 -7.10 -2.31 -22.40
CA MET A 1 -6.75 -1.95 -21.01
C MET A 1 -7.45 -2.94 -20.10
N LYS A 2 -6.74 -3.57 -19.19
CA LYS A 2 -7.29 -4.63 -18.34
C LYS A 2 -6.84 -4.51 -16.89
N TYR A 3 -5.59 -4.11 -16.66
CA TYR A 3 -4.99 -4.00 -15.34
C TYR A 3 -4.64 -2.56 -15.00
N LEU A 4 -4.83 -2.21 -13.74
CA LEU A 4 -4.30 -1.02 -13.09
C LEU A 4 -3.29 -1.48 -12.04
N VAL A 5 -2.01 -1.38 -12.35
CA VAL A 5 -0.96 -1.69 -11.39
C VAL A 5 -0.71 -0.46 -10.54
N ILE A 6 -0.75 -0.62 -9.23
CA ILE A 6 -0.56 0.48 -8.29
C ILE A 6 0.51 0.16 -7.24
N ASP A 7 1.09 1.22 -6.73
CA ASP A 7 1.87 1.22 -5.49
C ASP A 7 1.61 2.52 -4.72
N THR A 8 1.71 2.48 -3.40
CA THR A 8 1.40 3.63 -2.54
C THR A 8 2.51 3.91 -1.53
N GLU A 9 2.99 5.17 -1.50
CA GLU A 9 3.79 5.66 -0.39
C GLU A 9 2.92 6.41 0.61
N THR A 10 3.21 6.19 1.88
CA THR A 10 2.36 6.68 2.97
C THR A 10 3.16 7.29 4.11
N THR A 11 2.46 7.89 5.07
CA THR A 11 3.06 8.44 6.28
C THR A 11 3.48 7.40 7.32
N GLY A 12 3.26 6.09 7.06
CA GLY A 12 3.63 5.03 8.01
C GLY A 12 3.02 3.68 7.69
N LEU A 13 3.07 2.76 8.63
CA LEU A 13 2.57 1.41 8.47
C LEU A 13 1.09 1.31 8.81
N PHE A 14 0.35 0.52 8.03
CA PHE A 14 -1.08 0.29 8.23
C PHE A 14 -1.34 -0.66 9.41
N ASN A 15 -2.25 -0.28 10.32
CA ASN A 15 -2.71 -1.16 11.39
C ASN A 15 -3.93 -1.97 10.93
N PHE A 16 -3.70 -3.22 10.52
CA PHE A 16 -4.76 -4.12 10.03
C PHE A 16 -5.78 -4.58 11.09
N LYS A 17 -5.61 -4.17 12.35
CA LYS A 17 -6.56 -4.46 13.43
C LYS A 17 -7.65 -3.40 13.55
N LEU A 18 -7.45 -2.25 12.93
CA LEU A 18 -8.38 -1.12 12.95
C LEU A 18 -9.09 -0.98 11.60
N PRO A 19 -10.24 -0.28 11.54
CA PRO A 19 -10.86 0.15 10.30
C PRO A 19 -9.89 0.95 9.42
N ALA A 20 -10.10 0.93 8.11
CA ALA A 20 -9.20 1.57 7.16
C ALA A 20 -9.10 3.10 7.35
N ASP A 21 -10.17 3.72 7.80
CA ASP A 21 -10.31 5.15 8.03
C ASP A 21 -10.14 5.57 9.50
N ALA A 22 -9.76 4.64 10.38
CA ALA A 22 -9.57 4.96 11.80
C ALA A 22 -8.47 6.01 12.02
N ASP A 23 -8.61 6.76 13.13
CA ASP A 23 -7.57 7.67 13.58
C ASP A 23 -6.24 6.95 13.77
N GLY A 24 -5.14 7.59 13.35
CA GLY A 24 -3.79 7.03 13.42
C GLY A 24 -3.44 6.03 12.31
N GLN A 25 -4.34 5.75 11.36
CA GLN A 25 -3.96 5.06 10.14
C GLN A 25 -3.08 5.95 9.24
N PRO A 26 -2.18 5.38 8.44
CA PRO A 26 -1.32 6.16 7.56
C PRO A 26 -2.14 6.94 6.53
N ARG A 27 -1.56 8.04 6.09
CA ARG A 27 -2.12 8.90 5.03
C ARG A 27 -1.39 8.61 3.73
N LEU A 28 -2.11 8.64 2.62
CA LEU A 28 -1.53 8.55 1.29
C LEU A 28 -0.70 9.80 0.99
N ALA A 29 0.54 9.61 0.61
CA ALA A 29 1.43 10.69 0.20
C ALA A 29 1.77 10.63 -1.30
N HIS A 30 1.75 9.42 -1.89
CA HIS A 30 2.09 9.21 -3.29
C HIS A 30 1.36 7.97 -3.82
N LEU A 31 0.73 8.08 -4.97
CA LEU A 31 0.08 7.00 -5.70
C LEU A 31 0.70 6.90 -7.09
N ALA A 32 1.32 5.78 -7.40
CA ALA A 32 1.69 5.40 -8.75
C ALA A 32 0.60 4.54 -9.38
N MET A 33 0.28 4.80 -10.63
CA MET A 33 -0.66 4.04 -11.44
C MET A 33 -0.04 3.71 -12.80
N ILE A 34 -0.07 2.43 -13.18
CA ILE A 34 0.36 1.97 -14.50
C ILE A 34 -0.79 1.19 -15.14
N TRP A 35 -1.23 1.62 -16.31
CA TRP A 35 -2.23 0.91 -17.09
C TRP A 35 -1.58 -0.14 -17.96
N ALA A 36 -2.09 -1.36 -17.90
CA ALA A 36 -1.59 -2.45 -18.70
C ALA A 36 -2.71 -3.18 -19.45
N ASP A 37 -2.34 -3.79 -20.59
CA ASP A 37 -3.24 -4.66 -21.34
C ASP A 37 -3.33 -6.08 -20.74
N ALA A 38 -3.97 -6.98 -21.47
CA ALA A 38 -4.18 -8.36 -21.00
C ALA A 38 -2.87 -9.17 -20.87
N ASP A 39 -1.85 -8.80 -21.64
CA ASP A 39 -0.55 -9.48 -21.66
C ASP A 39 0.47 -8.78 -20.73
N GLY A 40 0.01 -7.76 -19.99
CA GLY A 40 0.83 -6.97 -19.10
C GLY A 40 1.73 -5.94 -19.79
N LYS A 41 1.47 -5.64 -21.08
CA LYS A 41 2.16 -4.55 -21.75
C LYS A 41 1.66 -3.22 -21.18
N GLU A 42 2.58 -2.38 -20.73
CA GLU A 42 2.27 -1.03 -20.29
C GLU A 42 1.70 -0.19 -21.43
N LEU A 43 0.64 0.53 -21.14
CA LEU A 43 -0.07 1.41 -22.08
C LEU A 43 0.10 2.88 -21.71
N ASP A 44 0.14 3.17 -20.39
CA ASP A 44 0.26 4.52 -19.84
C ASP A 44 0.68 4.43 -18.38
N ARG A 45 1.12 5.56 -17.79
CA ARG A 45 1.47 5.68 -16.37
C ARG A 45 1.17 7.06 -15.82
N GLN A 46 0.93 7.13 -14.53
CA GLN A 46 0.73 8.37 -13.81
C GLN A 46 1.32 8.31 -12.41
N ASP A 47 1.94 9.41 -12.03
CA ASP A 47 2.65 9.59 -10.77
C ASP A 47 2.00 10.75 -10.00
N LEU A 48 1.32 10.46 -8.89
CA LEU A 48 0.43 11.40 -8.20
C LEU A 48 0.86 11.60 -6.75
N TYR A 49 1.47 12.75 -6.47
CA TYR A 49 1.75 13.18 -5.10
C TYR A 49 0.52 13.84 -4.48
N VAL A 50 0.34 13.62 -3.18
CA VAL A 50 -0.77 14.18 -2.41
C VAL A 50 -0.29 15.32 -1.54
N ARG A 51 -0.93 16.48 -1.66
CA ARG A 51 -0.65 17.64 -0.81
C ARG A 51 -1.11 17.38 0.61
N PRO A 52 -0.22 17.53 1.62
CA PRO A 52 -0.60 17.36 3.01
C PRO A 52 -1.74 18.33 3.42
N ASN A 53 -2.77 17.76 4.03
CA ASN A 53 -3.86 18.52 4.62
C ASN A 53 -4.22 17.87 5.98
N GLY A 54 -3.86 18.54 7.07
CA GLY A 54 -4.05 18.05 8.43
C GLY A 54 -3.13 16.91 8.85
N TRP A 55 -2.06 16.63 8.08
CA TRP A 55 -1.03 15.66 8.41
C TRP A 55 0.33 16.13 7.89
N THR A 56 1.40 15.54 8.36
CA THR A 56 2.78 15.80 7.93
C THR A 56 3.50 14.47 7.66
N MET A 57 4.51 14.50 6.78
CA MET A 57 5.36 13.36 6.52
C MET A 57 6.36 13.18 7.67
N PRO A 58 6.30 12.07 8.43
CA PRO A 58 7.24 11.81 9.52
C PRO A 58 8.69 11.79 9.01
N GLN A 59 9.57 12.51 9.69
CA GLN A 59 10.99 12.59 9.39
C GLN A 59 11.83 11.97 10.50
N GLY A 60 13.09 11.67 10.20
CA GLY A 60 14.04 11.08 11.14
C GLY A 60 14.30 9.57 10.90
N PRO A 61 15.28 8.97 11.58
CA PRO A 61 15.69 7.58 11.35
C PRO A 61 14.54 6.59 11.48
N GLY A 62 14.31 5.76 10.44
CA GLY A 62 13.28 4.73 10.43
C GLY A 62 11.86 5.23 10.20
N SER A 63 11.64 6.53 9.97
CA SER A 63 10.34 7.09 9.62
C SER A 63 9.98 6.83 8.15
N ALA A 64 8.71 7.03 7.80
CA ALA A 64 8.24 6.88 6.43
C ALA A 64 8.98 7.82 5.46
N GLY A 65 9.14 9.09 5.81
CA GLY A 65 9.87 10.05 4.97
C GLY A 65 11.36 9.73 4.82
N ALA A 66 11.98 9.06 5.80
CA ALA A 66 13.35 8.57 5.65
C ALA A 66 13.44 7.36 4.70
N VAL A 67 12.37 6.57 4.61
CA VAL A 67 12.29 5.38 3.74
C VAL A 67 11.97 5.77 2.30
N ASN A 68 10.91 6.56 2.09
CA ASN A 68 10.42 6.93 0.74
C ASN A 68 11.01 8.23 0.19
N GLY A 69 11.77 8.98 1.00
CA GLY A 69 12.41 10.23 0.60
C GLY A 69 11.49 11.44 0.49
N LEU A 70 10.19 11.30 0.81
CA LEU A 70 9.21 12.39 0.71
C LEU A 70 9.34 13.38 1.89
N LYS A 71 9.13 14.66 1.57
CA LYS A 71 9.14 15.77 2.53
C LYS A 71 7.92 16.65 2.32
N ASP A 72 7.46 17.31 3.38
CA ASP A 72 6.29 18.18 3.31
C ASP A 72 6.47 19.31 2.29
N GLU A 73 7.65 19.91 2.21
CA GLU A 73 7.92 20.99 1.25
C GLU A 73 7.68 20.52 -0.19
N PHE A 74 8.22 19.34 -0.55
CA PHE A 74 8.03 18.76 -1.87
C PHE A 74 6.55 18.43 -2.13
N LEU A 75 5.87 17.85 -1.15
CA LEU A 75 4.45 17.49 -1.28
C LEU A 75 3.53 18.71 -1.35
N HIS A 76 3.89 19.82 -0.71
CA HIS A 76 3.15 21.09 -0.84
C HIS A 76 3.33 21.74 -2.21
N GLU A 77 4.53 21.62 -2.80
CA GLU A 77 4.86 22.21 -4.10
C GLU A 77 4.26 21.38 -5.26
N HIS A 78 4.36 20.05 -5.19
CA HIS A 78 4.04 19.16 -6.31
C HIS A 78 2.78 18.32 -6.11
N GLY A 79 2.24 18.28 -4.90
CA GLY A 79 1.07 17.46 -4.58
C GLY A 79 -0.24 18.08 -5.04
N ALA A 80 -1.13 17.22 -5.53
CA ALA A 80 -2.51 17.55 -5.84
C ALA A 80 -3.42 17.41 -4.60
N ASP A 81 -4.65 17.91 -4.71
CA ASP A 81 -5.67 17.63 -3.70
C ASP A 81 -5.98 16.13 -3.65
N ILE A 82 -6.15 15.60 -2.46
CA ILE A 82 -6.48 14.18 -2.28
C ILE A 82 -7.75 13.77 -3.02
N ALA A 83 -8.75 14.66 -3.10
CA ALA A 83 -10.01 14.36 -3.78
C ALA A 83 -9.83 14.13 -5.28
N ASP A 84 -8.90 14.87 -5.91
CA ASP A 84 -8.58 14.73 -7.34
C ASP A 84 -7.81 13.43 -7.60
N VAL A 85 -6.83 13.10 -6.74
CA VAL A 85 -6.07 11.85 -6.82
C VAL A 85 -7.00 10.64 -6.68
N LEU A 86 -7.91 10.69 -5.70
CA LEU A 86 -8.86 9.60 -5.47
C LEU A 86 -9.88 9.46 -6.62
N GLU A 87 -10.29 10.57 -7.27
CA GLU A 87 -11.23 10.48 -8.38
C GLU A 87 -10.60 9.77 -9.59
N GLN A 88 -9.35 10.04 -9.90
CA GLN A 88 -8.63 9.35 -10.97
C GLN A 88 -8.58 7.83 -10.73
N TYR A 89 -8.28 7.41 -9.49
CA TYR A 89 -8.32 5.99 -9.13
C TYR A 89 -9.74 5.41 -9.24
N LEU A 90 -10.76 6.12 -8.75
CA LEU A 90 -12.16 5.66 -8.81
C LEU A 90 -12.68 5.53 -10.24
N GLU A 91 -12.27 6.41 -11.14
CA GLU A 91 -12.63 6.28 -12.56
C GLU A 91 -12.18 4.94 -13.14
N GLU A 92 -10.95 4.51 -12.83
CA GLU A 92 -10.42 3.25 -13.34
C GLU A 92 -11.11 2.03 -12.70
N VAL A 93 -11.41 2.11 -11.41
CA VAL A 93 -12.20 1.07 -10.73
C VAL A 93 -13.61 0.97 -11.32
N ARG A 94 -14.28 2.09 -11.60
CA ARG A 94 -15.61 2.12 -12.25
C ARG A 94 -15.58 1.58 -13.69
N ARG A 95 -14.46 1.76 -14.38
CA ARG A 95 -14.22 1.16 -15.71
C ARG A 95 -13.99 -0.35 -15.64
N GLY A 96 -13.92 -0.91 -14.44
CA GLY A 96 -13.77 -2.35 -14.21
C GLY A 96 -12.35 -2.88 -14.39
N LEU A 97 -11.33 -2.03 -14.31
CA LEU A 97 -9.96 -2.49 -14.32
C LEU A 97 -9.66 -3.35 -13.09
N VAL A 98 -8.83 -4.36 -13.27
CA VAL A 98 -8.34 -5.20 -12.19
C VAL A 98 -7.16 -4.49 -11.54
N VAL A 99 -7.28 -4.18 -10.24
CA VAL A 99 -6.18 -3.57 -9.48
C VAL A 99 -5.13 -4.62 -9.14
N VAL A 100 -3.88 -4.34 -9.46
CA VAL A 100 -2.72 -5.20 -9.18
C VAL A 100 -1.73 -4.45 -8.29
N ALA A 101 -1.20 -5.11 -7.27
CA ALA A 101 -0.11 -4.54 -6.47
C ALA A 101 0.78 -5.65 -5.89
N TYR A 102 2.00 -5.32 -5.50
CA TYR A 102 2.92 -6.31 -4.92
C TYR A 102 2.50 -6.70 -3.52
N ASN A 103 1.95 -6.01 -2.71
CA ASN A 103 1.32 -6.36 -1.43
C ASN A 103 -0.09 -5.77 -1.38
N ALA A 104 -0.93 -6.15 -2.33
CA ALA A 104 -2.22 -5.52 -2.62
C ALA A 104 -3.11 -5.29 -1.38
N GLN A 105 -2.94 -6.06 -0.30
CA GLN A 105 -3.67 -5.83 0.93
C GLN A 105 -3.34 -4.47 1.56
N TYR A 106 -2.10 -4.03 1.45
CA TYR A 106 -1.66 -2.75 1.98
C TYR A 106 -2.25 -1.60 1.17
N ASP A 107 -1.96 -1.56 -0.13
CA ASP A 107 -2.35 -0.48 -1.03
C ASP A 107 -3.87 -0.30 -1.08
N LEU A 108 -4.60 -1.40 -1.24
CA LEU A 108 -6.06 -1.37 -1.25
C LEU A 108 -6.64 -0.85 0.07
N LYS A 109 -6.03 -1.17 1.22
CA LYS A 109 -6.49 -0.66 2.52
C LYS A 109 -6.19 0.83 2.70
N VAL A 110 -5.05 1.29 2.22
CA VAL A 110 -4.69 2.73 2.18
C VAL A 110 -5.72 3.48 1.34
N MET A 111 -5.97 3.03 0.09
CA MET A 111 -6.95 3.66 -0.80
C MET A 111 -8.35 3.67 -0.19
N ARG A 112 -8.78 2.57 0.43
CA ARG A 112 -10.06 2.49 1.13
C ARG A 112 -10.18 3.52 2.25
N GLY A 113 -9.12 3.66 3.05
CA GLY A 113 -9.08 4.62 4.15
C GLY A 113 -9.22 6.06 3.67
N GLU A 114 -8.49 6.42 2.63
CA GLU A 114 -8.56 7.78 2.07
C GLU A 114 -9.92 8.06 1.40
N LEU A 115 -10.47 7.10 0.66
CA LEU A 115 -11.80 7.24 0.06
C LEU A 115 -12.88 7.51 1.11
N ARG A 116 -12.88 6.76 2.21
CA ARG A 116 -13.82 6.95 3.31
C ARG A 116 -13.63 8.29 4.01
N ARG A 117 -12.39 8.70 4.30
CA ARG A 117 -12.10 10.01 4.90
C ARG A 117 -12.55 11.17 4.01
N ALA A 118 -12.45 11.00 2.70
CA ALA A 118 -12.92 11.97 1.72
C ALA A 118 -14.44 11.93 1.48
N GLY A 119 -15.19 11.05 2.16
CA GLY A 119 -16.62 10.86 1.96
C GLY A 119 -16.98 10.30 0.57
N LYS A 120 -16.01 9.71 -0.12
CA LYS A 120 -16.20 9.06 -1.43
C LYS A 120 -16.60 7.59 -1.26
N PRO A 121 -17.35 7.00 -2.24
CA PRO A 121 -17.64 5.58 -2.21
C PRO A 121 -16.34 4.77 -2.31
N ASP A 122 -16.13 3.84 -1.41
CA ASP A 122 -14.88 3.07 -1.39
C ASP A 122 -14.80 1.98 -2.49
N LEU A 123 -15.92 1.59 -3.07
CA LEU A 123 -16.05 0.57 -4.13
C LEU A 123 -15.26 -0.73 -3.90
N PHE A 124 -14.78 -0.96 -2.71
CA PHE A 124 -13.85 -2.03 -2.38
C PHE A 124 -14.45 -3.42 -2.60
N GLU A 125 -15.74 -3.57 -2.34
CA GLU A 125 -16.46 -4.83 -2.55
C GLU A 125 -16.73 -5.14 -4.03
N GLN A 126 -16.48 -4.18 -4.92
CA GLN A 126 -16.63 -4.31 -6.37
C GLN A 126 -15.27 -4.38 -7.07
N THR A 127 -14.18 -4.02 -6.38
CA THR A 127 -12.85 -3.94 -6.95
C THR A 127 -12.20 -5.32 -7.02
N LYS A 128 -12.16 -5.90 -8.23
CA LYS A 128 -11.34 -7.09 -8.46
C LYS A 128 -9.88 -6.73 -8.34
N ASN A 129 -9.12 -7.58 -7.68
CA ASN A 129 -7.70 -7.33 -7.46
C ASN A 129 -6.86 -8.60 -7.53
N VAL A 130 -5.55 -8.41 -7.71
CA VAL A 130 -4.54 -9.45 -7.71
C VAL A 130 -3.34 -8.98 -6.87
N CYS A 131 -2.93 -9.80 -5.92
CA CYS A 131 -1.68 -9.61 -5.18
C CYS A 131 -0.60 -10.49 -5.79
N VAL A 132 0.38 -9.88 -6.47
CA VAL A 132 1.45 -10.63 -7.15
C VAL A 132 2.54 -11.15 -6.18
N MET A 133 2.60 -10.66 -4.95
CA MET A 133 3.50 -11.18 -3.91
C MET A 133 3.15 -12.62 -3.48
N ARG A 134 1.86 -12.96 -3.41
CA ARG A 134 1.42 -14.24 -2.83
C ARG A 134 1.92 -15.47 -3.59
N PRO A 135 1.78 -15.57 -4.93
CA PRO A 135 2.31 -16.72 -5.68
C PRO A 135 3.83 -16.81 -5.59
N MET A 136 4.54 -15.70 -5.44
CA MET A 136 5.99 -15.68 -5.31
C MET A 136 6.50 -16.42 -4.08
N THR A 137 5.67 -16.61 -3.05
CA THR A 137 6.06 -17.42 -1.87
C THR A 137 6.38 -18.86 -2.24
N ALA A 138 5.58 -19.49 -3.10
CA ALA A 138 5.78 -20.84 -3.56
C ALA A 138 6.90 -20.96 -4.61
N LEU A 139 7.13 -19.90 -5.38
CA LEU A 139 8.18 -19.87 -6.40
C LEU A 139 9.55 -19.60 -5.78
N CYS A 140 9.71 -18.55 -4.99
CA CYS A 140 11.00 -18.17 -4.38
C CYS A 140 11.45 -19.14 -3.27
N LYS A 141 10.52 -19.75 -2.52
CA LYS A 141 10.80 -20.71 -1.43
C LYS A 141 11.82 -20.22 -0.39
N ILE A 142 11.79 -18.92 -0.07
CA ILE A 142 12.70 -18.34 0.91
C ILE A 142 12.24 -18.74 2.31
N THR A 143 13.07 -19.47 3.02
CA THR A 143 12.74 -19.99 4.36
C THR A 143 12.83 -18.89 5.43
N TYR A 144 12.01 -19.02 6.47
CA TYR A 144 12.22 -18.23 7.70
C TYR A 144 13.47 -18.71 8.44
N ALA A 145 14.19 -17.77 9.03
CA ALA A 145 15.39 -18.11 9.83
C ALA A 145 15.06 -18.92 11.09
N ASN A 146 13.90 -18.71 11.71
CA ASN A 146 13.58 -19.20 13.05
C ASN A 146 12.33 -20.08 13.13
N ARG A 147 11.71 -20.42 12.00
CA ARG A 147 10.52 -21.29 11.96
C ARG A 147 10.42 -22.01 10.60
N GLY A 148 9.63 -23.09 10.54
CA GLY A 148 9.37 -23.77 9.28
C GLY A 148 8.50 -22.96 8.32
N GLY A 149 8.54 -23.32 7.04
CA GLY A 149 7.78 -22.70 5.95
C GLY A 149 8.53 -21.57 5.23
N TYR A 150 7.85 -20.98 4.27
CA TYR A 150 8.40 -19.92 3.42
C TYR A 150 7.83 -18.56 3.81
N LYS A 151 8.67 -17.52 3.80
CA LYS A 151 8.23 -16.13 3.98
C LYS A 151 7.68 -15.55 2.68
N PHE A 152 6.89 -14.51 2.77
CA PHE A 152 6.62 -13.65 1.63
C PHE A 152 7.93 -12.99 1.18
N PRO A 153 8.34 -13.12 -0.09
CA PRO A 153 9.49 -12.38 -0.60
C PRO A 153 9.19 -10.88 -0.61
N ASN A 154 10.20 -10.04 -0.42
CA ASN A 154 10.08 -8.64 -0.78
C ASN A 154 10.14 -8.48 -2.31
N LEU A 155 9.84 -7.26 -2.82
CA LEU A 155 9.77 -7.04 -4.27
C LEU A 155 11.12 -7.31 -4.96
N GLY A 156 12.24 -6.89 -4.37
CA GLY A 156 13.57 -7.15 -4.90
C GLY A 156 13.89 -8.65 -4.97
N GLU A 157 13.51 -9.43 -3.95
CA GLU A 157 13.68 -10.88 -3.96
C GLU A 157 12.84 -11.57 -5.05
N ALA A 158 11.62 -11.06 -5.30
CA ALA A 158 10.76 -11.57 -6.35
C ALA A 158 11.29 -11.23 -7.76
N LEU A 159 11.78 -10.02 -7.94
CA LEU A 159 12.43 -9.58 -9.19
C LEU A 159 13.70 -10.38 -9.46
N ALA A 160 14.55 -10.56 -8.46
CA ALA A 160 15.77 -11.35 -8.57
C ALA A 160 15.51 -12.82 -8.94
N TYR A 161 14.39 -13.40 -8.49
CA TYR A 161 13.97 -14.74 -8.91
C TYR A 161 13.79 -14.86 -10.44
N PHE A 162 13.34 -13.78 -11.08
CA PHE A 162 13.17 -13.71 -12.53
C PHE A 162 14.38 -13.11 -13.27
N GLY A 163 15.47 -12.80 -12.57
CA GLY A 163 16.67 -12.20 -13.14
C GLY A 163 16.58 -10.70 -13.40
N HIS A 164 15.64 -10.01 -12.72
CA HIS A 164 15.51 -8.55 -12.75
C HIS A 164 16.07 -7.92 -11.48
N GLU A 165 16.41 -6.64 -11.57
CA GLU A 165 16.85 -5.83 -10.43
C GLU A 165 15.81 -4.76 -10.09
N LEU A 166 15.67 -4.45 -8.80
CA LEU A 166 14.86 -3.32 -8.34
C LEU A 166 15.76 -2.11 -8.19
N HIS A 167 15.49 -1.06 -8.96
CA HIS A 167 16.20 0.20 -8.86
C HIS A 167 15.40 1.19 -8.00
N ASP A 168 16.10 1.92 -7.12
CA ASP A 168 15.50 2.97 -6.28
C ASP A 168 14.20 2.53 -5.58
N ALA A 169 14.27 1.43 -4.81
CA ALA A 169 13.16 0.94 -4.00
C ALA A 169 12.55 2.04 -3.12
N HIS A 170 11.27 1.89 -2.77
CA HIS A 170 10.49 2.85 -1.99
C HIS A 170 10.23 4.19 -2.71
N LYS A 171 10.13 4.11 -4.03
CA LYS A 171 9.49 5.13 -4.86
C LYS A 171 8.30 4.47 -5.54
N ALA A 172 7.09 4.94 -5.30
CA ALA A 172 5.88 4.25 -5.72
C ALA A 172 5.88 3.85 -7.21
N MET A 173 6.40 4.70 -8.11
CA MET A 173 6.47 4.36 -9.53
C MET A 173 7.43 3.19 -9.80
N ASN A 174 8.59 3.16 -9.16
CA ASN A 174 9.57 2.07 -9.35
C ASN A 174 9.03 0.75 -8.77
N ASP A 175 8.34 0.82 -7.63
CA ASP A 175 7.74 -0.36 -7.01
C ASP A 175 6.52 -0.85 -7.81
N ALA A 176 5.72 0.04 -8.41
CA ALA A 176 4.67 -0.30 -9.36
C ALA A 176 5.24 -0.94 -10.66
N GLU A 177 6.34 -0.42 -11.20
CA GLU A 177 7.06 -1.06 -12.32
C GLU A 177 7.54 -2.46 -11.95
N GLY A 178 8.13 -2.62 -10.78
CA GLY A 178 8.52 -3.93 -10.26
C GLY A 178 7.35 -4.88 -10.15
N ALA A 179 6.21 -4.43 -9.62
CA ALA A 179 4.98 -5.21 -9.54
C ALA A 179 4.45 -5.60 -10.94
N LEU A 180 4.54 -4.70 -11.92
CA LEU A 180 4.19 -4.98 -13.32
C LEU A 180 5.11 -6.04 -13.94
N ILE A 181 6.40 -6.00 -13.67
CA ILE A 181 7.36 -7.01 -14.14
C ILE A 181 6.99 -8.37 -13.54
N VAL A 182 6.79 -8.45 -12.23
CA VAL A 182 6.38 -9.70 -11.57
C VAL A 182 5.06 -10.21 -12.14
N MET A 183 4.07 -9.34 -12.37
CA MET A 183 2.81 -9.71 -13.00
C MET A 183 3.03 -10.33 -14.40
N ARG A 184 3.88 -9.73 -15.23
CA ARG A 184 4.21 -10.25 -16.58
C ARG A 184 4.85 -11.63 -16.52
N GLU A 185 5.78 -11.83 -15.62
CA GLU A 185 6.44 -13.13 -15.47
C GLU A 185 5.45 -14.20 -14.98
N LEU A 186 4.57 -13.85 -14.04
CA LEU A 186 3.50 -14.74 -13.60
C LEU A 186 2.49 -15.07 -14.72
N LEU A 187 2.19 -14.09 -15.59
CA LEU A 187 1.36 -14.33 -16.79
C LEU A 187 2.02 -15.34 -17.74
N LYS A 188 3.32 -15.20 -18.03
CA LYS A 188 4.09 -16.13 -18.88
C LYS A 188 4.11 -17.55 -18.31
N LEU A 189 4.17 -17.70 -16.99
CA LEU A 189 4.16 -18.99 -16.31
C LEU A 189 2.75 -19.59 -16.16
N GLY A 190 1.69 -18.83 -16.41
CA GLY A 190 0.31 -19.22 -16.11
C GLY A 190 -0.02 -19.24 -14.61
N GLU A 191 0.79 -18.58 -13.80
CA GLU A 191 0.70 -18.55 -12.33
C GLU A 191 0.08 -17.25 -11.78
N LEU A 192 -0.37 -16.34 -12.66
CA LEU A 192 -1.08 -15.14 -12.20
C LEU A 192 -2.42 -15.53 -11.58
N PRO A 193 -2.69 -15.18 -10.30
CA PRO A 193 -3.96 -15.51 -9.67
C PRO A 193 -5.16 -14.95 -10.43
N THR A 194 -6.25 -15.70 -10.45
CA THR A 194 -7.51 -15.23 -11.04
C THR A 194 -7.99 -13.99 -10.29
N PRO A 195 -8.29 -12.89 -11.01
CA PRO A 195 -8.81 -11.68 -10.38
C PRO A 195 -10.11 -11.93 -9.62
N ALA A 196 -10.13 -11.55 -8.36
CA ALA A 196 -11.31 -11.66 -7.49
C ALA A 196 -11.36 -10.49 -6.51
N VAL A 197 -12.48 -10.31 -5.82
CA VAL A 197 -12.60 -9.34 -4.74
C VAL A 197 -11.96 -9.94 -3.49
N HIS A 198 -10.75 -9.48 -3.17
CA HIS A 198 -10.03 -9.87 -1.96
C HIS A 198 -10.05 -8.72 -0.95
N TYR A 199 -9.83 -9.03 0.34
CA TYR A 199 -9.68 -8.08 1.45
C TYR A 199 -10.92 -7.20 1.73
N ALA A 200 -12.07 -7.44 1.10
CA ALA A 200 -13.28 -6.64 1.27
C ALA A 200 -13.83 -6.68 2.70
N LYS A 201 -13.69 -7.83 3.38
CA LYS A 201 -14.15 -7.97 4.77
C LYS A 201 -13.18 -7.28 5.73
N GLU A 202 -13.69 -6.31 6.48
CA GLU A 202 -12.99 -5.75 7.62
C GLU A 202 -13.39 -6.50 8.89
N LYS A 203 -12.42 -6.67 9.79
CA LYS A 203 -12.76 -7.10 11.15
C LYS A 203 -13.55 -5.97 11.81
N PRO A 204 -14.62 -6.26 12.60
CA PRO A 204 -15.26 -5.24 13.41
C PRO A 204 -14.19 -4.56 14.27
N ALA A 205 -14.31 -3.24 14.45
CA ALA A 205 -13.41 -2.50 15.32
C ALA A 205 -13.41 -3.20 16.68
N GLU A 206 -12.30 -3.81 17.06
CA GLU A 206 -12.12 -4.31 18.41
C GLU A 206 -12.24 -3.08 19.31
N LYS A 207 -13.16 -3.08 20.28
CA LYS A 207 -13.32 -1.97 21.20
C LYS A 207 -11.93 -1.67 21.78
N LEU A 208 -11.35 -0.54 21.41
CA LEU A 208 -10.07 -0.12 21.92
C LEU A 208 -10.10 -0.24 23.45
N PRO A 209 -9.12 -0.90 24.08
CA PRO A 209 -9.05 -0.91 25.54
C PRO A 209 -9.01 0.55 25.99
N LYS A 210 -9.93 0.92 26.89
CA LYS A 210 -9.97 2.27 27.45
C LYS A 210 -8.55 2.67 27.87
N PRO A 211 -8.09 3.89 27.57
CA PRO A 211 -6.77 4.33 27.97
C PRO A 211 -6.60 4.05 29.47
N ARG A 212 -5.57 3.32 29.84
CA ARG A 212 -5.25 3.08 31.24
C ARG A 212 -5.11 4.43 31.92
N ALA A 213 -5.98 4.70 32.89
CA ALA A 213 -5.85 5.90 33.68
C ALA A 213 -4.41 6.06 34.17
N ALA A 214 -3.82 7.22 33.93
CA ALA A 214 -2.47 7.52 34.36
C ALA A 214 -2.33 7.13 35.84
N ARG A 215 -1.43 6.24 36.16
CA ARG A 215 -1.09 5.91 37.55
C ARG A 215 -0.67 7.21 38.19
N LYS A 216 -1.47 7.72 39.15
CA LYS A 216 -1.06 8.80 40.02
C LYS A 216 0.26 8.36 40.66
N THR A 217 1.34 9.02 40.30
CA THR A 217 2.61 8.90 41.01
C THR A 217 2.36 9.37 42.44
N ALA A 218 2.43 8.45 43.39
CA ALA A 218 2.39 8.79 44.78
C ALA A 218 3.59 9.72 45.07
N ALA A 219 3.30 10.93 45.53
CA ALA A 219 4.31 11.86 45.98
C ALA A 219 5.05 11.23 47.16
N PHE A 220 6.34 11.02 46.99
CA PHE A 220 7.23 10.61 48.06
C PHE A 220 7.44 11.80 49.01
N THR A 221 6.67 11.85 50.08
CA THR A 221 6.93 12.80 51.19
C THR A 221 8.01 12.21 52.07
N GLY A 222 9.27 12.54 51.79
CA GLY A 222 10.36 12.31 52.74
C GLY A 222 10.17 13.24 53.96
N ARG A 223 10.07 12.63 55.12
CA ARG A 223 10.37 13.33 56.39
C ARG A 223 11.74 12.90 56.84
N PHE A 224 12.53 13.90 57.17
CA PHE A 224 13.78 13.79 57.93
C PHE A 224 13.50 13.37 59.36
#